data_089a6145ce8235b10de58b61cb2e9966
#
_entry.id   089a6145ce8235b10de58b61cb2e9966
#
_cell.length_a   1.000
_cell.length_b   1.000
_cell.length_c   1.000
_cell.angle_alpha   90.00
_cell.angle_beta   90.00
_cell.angle_gamma   90.00
#
_symmetry.space_group_name_H-M   'P 1'
#
loop_
_entity.id
_entity.type
_entity.pdbx_description
1 polymer ?
#
loop_
_entity_poly.entity_id
_entity_poly.type
_entity_poly.pdbx_seq_one_letter_code
_entity_poly.pdbx_strand_id
1 'polypeptide(L)'
;NTPDSTLENSLMAALPSDLLAVMKTVTKYTDNTGGGGNSSGNVTATADYLFLLAEFEVFGTRYLANQYEQNSQKQYDYYKAGNSRVAYNHSAVSTAVWWWLRSAYDSYSYKFCDVNTDGGYNNYNANYSAGLRPGFAV
;
A
#
# COMPACT_ATOMS: atom_id res chain seq x y z
N ASN A 1 -0.81 -5.08 -12.69
CA ASN A 1 -1.15 -6.21 -11.81
C ASN A 1 -2.53 -5.96 -11.24
N THR A 2 -3.53 -6.64 -11.76
CA THR A 2 -4.80 -6.78 -11.07
C THR A 2 -4.48 -7.38 -9.70
N PRO A 3 -4.99 -6.81 -8.58
CA PRO A 3 -4.86 -7.46 -7.30
C PRO A 3 -5.29 -8.93 -7.44
N ASP A 4 -4.47 -9.84 -6.93
CA ASP A 4 -4.85 -11.25 -6.96
C ASP A 4 -6.12 -11.41 -6.13
N SER A 5 -7.24 -11.66 -6.81
CA SER A 5 -8.54 -11.84 -6.16
C SER A 5 -8.51 -12.96 -5.11
N THR A 6 -7.57 -13.89 -5.25
CA THR A 6 -7.34 -14.96 -4.27
C THR A 6 -6.74 -14.42 -2.97
N LEU A 7 -5.81 -13.46 -3.04
CA LEU A 7 -5.20 -12.85 -1.85
C LEU A 7 -6.22 -11.96 -1.13
N GLU A 8 -6.97 -11.16 -1.86
CA GLU A 8 -8.05 -10.33 -1.30
C GLU A 8 -9.09 -11.21 -0.58
N ASN A 9 -9.54 -12.28 -1.23
CA ASN A 9 -10.49 -13.22 -0.63
C ASN A 9 -9.93 -13.91 0.62
N SER A 10 -8.64 -14.24 0.65
CA SER A 10 -7.99 -14.84 1.82
C SER A 10 -7.89 -13.87 2.99
N LEU A 11 -7.54 -12.62 2.75
CA LEU A 11 -7.49 -11.57 3.77
C LEU A 11 -8.90 -11.20 4.25
N MET A 12 -9.86 -11.06 3.34
CA MET A 12 -11.25 -10.79 3.66
C MET A 12 -11.84 -11.90 4.55
N ALA A 13 -11.53 -13.17 4.26
CA ALA A 13 -12.00 -14.29 5.06
C ALA A 13 -11.45 -14.29 6.51
N ALA A 14 -10.37 -13.60 6.77
CA ALA A 14 -9.79 -13.44 8.10
C ALA A 14 -10.44 -12.31 8.93
N LEU A 15 -11.27 -11.46 8.30
CA LEU A 15 -11.93 -10.34 8.97
C LEU A 15 -13.22 -10.78 9.65
N PRO A 16 -13.61 -10.14 10.77
CA PRO A 16 -14.90 -10.40 11.42
C PRO A 16 -16.09 -10.12 10.49
N SER A 17 -17.13 -10.94 10.57
CA SER A 17 -18.30 -10.84 9.68
C SER A 17 -19.09 -9.55 9.85
N ASP A 18 -19.15 -8.99 11.04
CA ASP A 18 -19.77 -7.70 11.33
C ASP A 18 -19.00 -6.53 10.68
N LEU A 19 -17.68 -6.61 10.61
CA LEU A 19 -16.86 -5.65 9.86
C LEU A 19 -17.12 -5.78 8.37
N LEU A 20 -17.10 -6.99 7.82
CA LEU A 20 -17.36 -7.24 6.39
C LEU A 20 -18.71 -6.68 5.95
N ALA A 21 -19.73 -6.76 6.81
CA ALA A 21 -21.10 -6.28 6.51
C ALA A 21 -21.20 -4.77 6.32
N VAL A 22 -20.25 -3.98 6.86
CA VAL A 22 -20.26 -2.50 6.79
C VAL A 22 -19.16 -1.93 5.92
N MET A 23 -18.26 -2.76 5.39
CA MET A 23 -17.18 -2.30 4.50
C MET A 23 -17.75 -1.76 3.18
N LYS A 24 -17.14 -0.69 2.71
CA LYS A 24 -17.48 -0.02 1.45
C LYS A 24 -16.30 -0.05 0.49
N THR A 25 -16.59 -0.09 -0.79
CA THR A 25 -15.57 0.09 -1.83
C THR A 25 -15.01 1.50 -1.79
N VAL A 26 -13.69 1.61 -1.99
CA VAL A 26 -12.98 2.87 -2.09
C VAL A 26 -12.25 2.92 -3.43
N THR A 27 -12.38 4.01 -4.15
CA THR A 27 -11.59 4.23 -5.37
C THR A 27 -10.17 4.61 -4.99
N LYS A 28 -9.20 3.85 -5.52
CA LYS A 28 -7.77 4.09 -5.36
C LYS A 28 -7.12 4.29 -6.71
N TYR A 29 -6.19 5.23 -6.78
CA TYR A 29 -5.37 5.52 -7.96
C TYR A 29 -3.95 5.05 -7.71
N THR A 30 -3.40 4.26 -8.62
CA THR A 30 -2.07 3.65 -8.48
C THR A 30 -1.50 3.37 -9.85
N ASP A 31 -0.19 3.31 -9.98
CA ASP A 31 0.45 2.74 -11.17
C ASP A 31 0.19 1.24 -11.22
N ASN A 32 -0.80 0.84 -12.02
CA ASN A 32 -1.25 -0.54 -12.15
C ASN A 32 -0.53 -1.31 -13.28
N THR A 33 0.53 -0.73 -13.85
CA THR A 33 1.33 -1.40 -14.90
C THR A 33 2.46 -2.26 -14.33
N GLY A 34 2.71 -2.18 -13.02
CA GLY A 34 3.77 -2.93 -12.34
C GLY A 34 5.10 -2.19 -12.28
N GLY A 35 5.10 -0.87 -12.51
CA GLY A 35 6.30 -0.05 -12.41
C GLY A 35 7.23 -0.14 -13.62
N GLY A 36 8.47 0.33 -13.46
CA GLY A 36 9.44 0.44 -14.56
C GLY A 36 9.12 1.57 -15.53
N GLY A 37 8.36 2.58 -15.10
CA GLY A 37 8.03 3.76 -15.88
C GLY A 37 7.35 4.84 -15.04
N ASN A 38 7.44 6.07 -15.52
CA ASN A 38 6.94 7.24 -14.81
C ASN A 38 6.01 8.05 -15.74
N SER A 39 4.84 7.48 -16.02
CA SER A 39 3.84 8.03 -16.94
C SER A 39 2.50 8.24 -16.23
N SER A 40 1.82 9.33 -16.54
CA SER A 40 0.47 9.62 -16.04
C SER A 40 -0.57 8.59 -16.50
N GLY A 41 -0.40 8.04 -17.70
CA GLY A 41 -1.30 7.02 -18.26
C GLY A 41 -1.24 5.68 -17.52
N ASN A 42 -0.18 5.43 -16.73
CA ASN A 42 -0.04 4.23 -15.93
C ASN A 42 -0.87 4.28 -14.64
N VAL A 43 -1.21 5.50 -14.18
CA VAL A 43 -1.98 5.69 -12.95
C VAL A 43 -3.46 5.58 -13.26
N THR A 44 -4.05 4.48 -12.84
CA THR A 44 -5.46 4.16 -13.09
C THR A 44 -6.21 3.87 -11.80
N ALA A 45 -7.54 3.96 -11.87
CA ALA A 45 -8.42 3.73 -10.73
C ALA A 45 -8.75 2.24 -10.57
N THR A 46 -8.77 1.79 -9.33
CA THR A 46 -9.40 0.53 -8.91
C THR A 46 -10.44 0.81 -7.82
N ALA A 47 -11.42 -0.08 -7.67
CA ALA A 47 -12.41 -0.02 -6.60
C ALA A 47 -12.24 -1.24 -5.71
N ASP A 48 -11.77 -1.01 -4.48
CA ASP A 48 -11.33 -2.07 -3.57
C ASP A 48 -12.03 -1.94 -2.21
N TYR A 49 -12.43 -3.06 -1.62
CA TYR A 49 -12.88 -3.13 -0.21
C TYR A 49 -11.69 -3.10 0.74
N LEU A 50 -10.60 -3.77 0.37
CA LEU A 50 -9.38 -3.86 1.13
C LEU A 50 -8.21 -3.47 0.22
N PHE A 51 -7.34 -2.59 0.68
CA PHE A 51 -6.23 -2.06 -0.13
C PHE A 51 -4.97 -1.84 0.73
N LEU A 52 -3.80 -1.94 0.13
CA LEU A 52 -2.57 -1.45 0.73
C LEU A 52 -2.48 0.07 0.56
N LEU A 53 -1.74 0.75 1.43
CA LEU A 53 -1.50 2.18 1.32
C LEU A 53 -0.48 2.45 0.20
N ALA A 54 -0.56 3.63 -0.41
CA ALA A 54 0.43 4.10 -1.39
C ALA A 54 1.56 4.89 -0.71
N GLU A 55 2.67 5.05 -1.40
CA GLU A 55 3.82 5.81 -0.91
C GLU A 55 3.40 7.24 -0.51
N PHE A 56 2.73 7.97 -1.39
CA PHE A 56 2.30 9.34 -1.10
C PHE A 56 1.29 9.43 0.05
N GLU A 57 0.40 8.44 0.18
CA GLU A 57 -0.57 8.37 1.28
C GLU A 57 0.10 8.24 2.65
N VAL A 58 1.27 7.62 2.71
CA VAL A 58 2.05 7.42 3.94
C VAL A 58 3.02 8.59 4.19
N PHE A 59 3.76 9.01 3.18
CA PHE A 59 4.87 9.95 3.35
C PHE A 59 4.50 11.42 3.05
N GLY A 60 3.44 11.67 2.29
CA GLY A 60 3.08 13.02 1.83
C GLY A 60 4.06 13.64 0.84
N THR A 61 5.02 12.86 0.40
CA THR A 61 6.05 13.19 -0.58
C THR A 61 6.33 11.96 -1.42
N ARG A 62 6.54 12.16 -2.71
CA ARG A 62 6.96 11.11 -3.63
C ARG A 62 8.48 10.89 -3.52
N TYR A 63 8.90 9.63 -3.36
CA TYR A 63 10.31 9.22 -3.37
C TYR A 63 10.61 8.25 -4.52
N LEU A 64 9.88 7.15 -4.62
CA LEU A 64 10.17 6.01 -5.47
C LEU A 64 9.04 5.65 -6.43
N ALA A 65 7.79 5.92 -6.05
CA ALA A 65 6.61 5.61 -6.85
C ALA A 65 6.51 6.48 -8.12
N ASN A 66 5.63 6.11 -9.03
CA ASN A 66 5.27 6.95 -10.16
C ASN A 66 4.82 8.34 -9.67
N GLN A 67 5.49 9.40 -10.16
CA GLN A 67 5.24 10.78 -9.69
C GLN A 67 3.80 11.25 -9.86
N TYR A 68 3.08 10.68 -10.81
CA TYR A 68 1.69 11.08 -11.10
C TYR A 68 0.68 10.50 -10.10
N GLU A 69 1.06 9.52 -9.28
CA GLU A 69 0.21 9.02 -8.20
C GLU A 69 -0.19 10.15 -7.23
N GLN A 70 0.74 11.04 -6.90
CA GLN A 70 0.49 12.18 -5.98
C GLN A 70 -0.63 13.12 -6.44
N ASN A 71 -0.94 13.16 -7.74
CA ASN A 71 -1.99 14.02 -8.27
C ASN A 71 -3.42 13.56 -7.88
N SER A 72 -3.56 12.29 -7.53
CA SER A 72 -4.85 11.66 -7.21
C SER A 72 -4.88 11.05 -5.81
N GLN A 73 -3.81 11.22 -5.03
CA GLN A 73 -3.68 10.71 -3.68
C GLN A 73 -3.55 11.86 -2.67
N LYS A 74 -3.90 11.57 -1.42
CA LYS A 74 -3.75 12.49 -0.30
C LYS A 74 -3.09 11.74 0.86
N GLN A 75 -2.14 12.41 1.52
CA GLN A 75 -1.55 11.84 2.74
C GLN A 75 -2.63 11.66 3.81
N TYR A 76 -2.65 10.51 4.46
CA TYR A 76 -3.54 10.25 5.58
C TYR A 76 -3.20 11.15 6.77
N ASP A 77 -4.24 11.69 7.39
CA ASP A 77 -4.09 12.62 8.52
C ASP A 77 -3.28 12.02 9.68
N TYR A 78 -3.38 10.72 9.90
CA TYR A 78 -2.56 9.99 10.86
C TYR A 78 -1.05 10.21 10.64
N TYR A 79 -0.58 10.04 9.41
CA TYR A 79 0.84 10.23 9.08
C TYR A 79 1.22 11.70 8.96
N LYS A 80 0.30 12.53 8.49
CA LYS A 80 0.49 13.99 8.44
C LYS A 80 0.67 14.61 9.82
N ALA A 81 0.07 14.03 10.84
CA ALA A 81 0.25 14.40 12.24
C ALA A 81 1.59 13.95 12.84
N GLY A 82 2.47 13.28 12.08
CA GLY A 82 3.78 12.83 12.53
C GLY A 82 3.78 11.49 13.27
N ASN A 83 2.68 10.75 13.23
CA ASN A 83 2.63 9.43 13.85
C ASN A 83 3.55 8.42 13.19
N SER A 84 3.99 7.43 13.96
CA SER A 84 4.94 6.41 13.53
C SER A 84 4.45 5.59 12.33
N ARG A 85 5.37 5.36 11.39
CA ARG A 85 5.19 4.45 10.25
C ARG A 85 5.70 3.05 10.53
N VAL A 86 6.40 2.85 11.66
CA VAL A 86 6.93 1.54 12.05
C VAL A 86 5.79 0.58 12.33
N ALA A 87 5.87 -0.63 11.76
CA ALA A 87 4.98 -1.73 12.07
C ALA A 87 5.73 -2.79 12.88
N TYR A 88 4.99 -3.52 13.70
CA TYR A 88 5.53 -4.59 14.53
C TYR A 88 4.86 -5.91 14.19
N ASN A 89 5.61 -6.98 14.34
CA ASN A 89 5.08 -8.33 14.17
C ASN A 89 4.01 -8.60 15.24
N HIS A 90 2.84 -9.05 14.83
CA HIS A 90 1.74 -9.34 15.76
C HIS A 90 2.05 -10.47 16.75
N SER A 91 2.92 -11.41 16.37
CA SER A 91 3.36 -12.52 17.23
C SER A 91 4.62 -12.19 18.06
N ALA A 92 5.30 -11.08 17.75
CA ALA A 92 6.49 -10.61 18.42
C ALA A 92 6.49 -9.08 18.44
N VAL A 93 5.64 -8.50 19.29
CA VAL A 93 5.26 -7.08 19.31
C VAL A 93 6.42 -6.08 19.54
N SER A 94 7.59 -6.56 19.92
CA SER A 94 8.82 -5.76 20.02
C SER A 94 9.70 -5.81 18.75
N THR A 95 9.34 -6.66 17.78
CA THR A 95 10.10 -6.84 16.54
C THR A 95 9.51 -6.00 15.42
N ALA A 96 10.21 -4.94 15.01
CA ALA A 96 9.82 -4.14 13.87
C ALA A 96 9.91 -4.95 12.58
N VAL A 97 8.93 -4.79 11.72
CA VAL A 97 8.87 -5.42 10.40
C VAL A 97 8.65 -4.37 9.33
N TRP A 98 9.25 -4.56 8.17
CA TRP A 98 8.93 -3.76 7.00
C TRP A 98 7.60 -4.24 6.39
N TRP A 99 6.89 -3.36 5.67
CA TRP A 99 5.56 -3.66 5.17
C TRP A 99 5.31 -3.04 3.80
N TRP A 100 4.56 -3.77 2.98
CA TRP A 100 4.30 -3.42 1.59
C TRP A 100 3.39 -2.21 1.43
N LEU A 101 3.71 -1.40 0.42
CA LEU A 101 2.83 -0.41 -0.17
C LEU A 101 2.33 -0.93 -1.53
N ARG A 102 1.19 -0.39 -1.99
CA ARG A 102 0.66 -0.74 -3.32
C ARG A 102 1.40 -0.05 -4.47
N SER A 103 2.13 1.03 -4.20
CA SER A 103 2.88 1.78 -5.22
C SER A 103 4.00 0.92 -5.79
N ALA A 104 4.01 0.76 -7.11
CA ALA A 104 5.13 0.14 -7.80
C ALA A 104 6.32 1.11 -7.88
N TYR A 105 7.55 0.57 -7.91
CA TYR A 105 8.74 1.38 -8.08
C TYR A 105 8.88 1.85 -9.54
N ASP A 106 9.06 3.15 -9.77
CA ASP A 106 9.09 3.76 -11.10
C ASP A 106 10.28 3.31 -11.97
N SER A 107 11.35 2.85 -11.36
CA SER A 107 12.58 2.51 -12.08
C SER A 107 12.74 1.01 -12.40
N TYR A 108 12.01 0.12 -11.72
CA TYR A 108 12.13 -1.33 -11.92
C TYR A 108 10.79 -2.04 -11.84
N SER A 109 10.42 -2.76 -12.91
CA SER A 109 9.13 -3.44 -13.06
C SER A 109 8.90 -4.64 -12.12
N TYR A 110 9.93 -5.09 -11.40
CA TYR A 110 9.86 -6.21 -10.45
C TYR A 110 9.91 -5.78 -8.98
N LYS A 111 9.80 -4.48 -8.71
CA LYS A 111 9.87 -3.94 -7.35
C LYS A 111 8.64 -3.13 -6.98
N PHE A 112 8.29 -3.21 -5.71
CA PHE A 112 7.29 -2.36 -5.08
C PHE A 112 7.91 -1.51 -3.97
N CYS A 113 7.26 -0.39 -3.67
CA CYS A 113 7.61 0.44 -2.53
C CYS A 113 7.20 -0.27 -1.24
N ASP A 114 7.96 -0.03 -0.20
CA ASP A 114 7.68 -0.51 1.15
C ASP A 114 8.07 0.54 2.20
N VAL A 115 7.61 0.33 3.42
CA VAL A 115 8.05 1.06 4.61
C VAL A 115 9.03 0.17 5.37
N ASN A 116 10.24 0.65 5.57
CA ASN A 116 11.30 -0.08 6.24
C ASN A 116 11.03 -0.20 7.76
N THR A 117 11.82 -1.01 8.45
CA THR A 117 11.71 -1.26 9.90
C THR A 117 11.92 -0.02 10.76
N ASP A 118 12.61 0.99 10.25
CA ASP A 118 12.78 2.30 10.89
C ASP A 118 11.69 3.34 10.54
N GLY A 119 10.73 2.96 9.69
CA GLY A 119 9.66 3.83 9.20
C GLY A 119 10.03 4.67 7.98
N GLY A 120 11.22 4.50 7.42
CA GLY A 120 11.68 5.15 6.18
C GLY A 120 11.08 4.51 4.92
N TYR A 121 11.17 5.22 3.79
CA TYR A 121 10.78 4.67 2.49
C TYR A 121 11.87 3.72 1.97
N ASN A 122 11.43 2.69 1.28
CA ASN A 122 12.31 1.69 0.67
C ASN A 122 11.61 0.99 -0.51
N ASN A 123 12.30 0.10 -1.19
CA ASN A 123 11.75 -0.76 -2.24
C ASN A 123 12.35 -2.16 -2.14
N TYR A 124 11.54 -3.14 -2.52
CA TYR A 124 11.98 -4.54 -2.53
C TYR A 124 11.38 -5.30 -3.70
N ASN A 125 12.00 -6.44 -4.05
CA ASN A 125 11.47 -7.31 -5.10
C ASN A 125 10.14 -7.92 -4.66
N ALA A 126 9.18 -7.99 -5.58
CA ALA A 126 7.81 -8.45 -5.31
C ALA A 126 7.70 -9.91 -4.80
N ASN A 127 8.77 -10.70 -4.95
CA ASN A 127 8.82 -12.09 -4.48
C ASN A 127 9.26 -12.26 -3.02
N TYR A 128 9.52 -11.16 -2.31
CA TYR A 128 9.84 -11.22 -0.87
C TYR A 128 8.57 -11.15 -0.02
N SER A 129 8.61 -11.80 1.13
CA SER A 129 7.53 -11.72 2.14
C SER A 129 7.76 -10.54 3.06
N ALA A 130 6.71 -9.80 3.34
CA ALA A 130 6.71 -8.66 4.26
C ALA A 130 5.40 -8.54 5.02
N GLY A 131 5.34 -7.60 5.96
CA GLY A 131 4.10 -7.27 6.65
C GLY A 131 3.06 -6.67 5.72
N LEU A 132 1.79 -6.84 6.08
CA LEU A 132 0.66 -6.18 5.43
C LEU A 132 -0.01 -5.22 6.41
N ARG A 133 -0.28 -4.02 5.96
CA ARG A 133 -1.00 -2.99 6.72
C ARG A 133 -2.14 -2.45 5.87
N PRO A 134 -3.23 -3.22 5.76
CA PRO A 134 -4.33 -2.89 4.87
C PRO A 134 -5.18 -1.74 5.41
N GLY A 135 -5.77 -0.97 4.47
CA GLY A 135 -6.82 0.00 4.73
C GLY A 135 -8.17 -0.50 4.25
N PHE A 136 -9.23 0.02 4.84
CA PHE A 136 -10.63 -0.20 4.44
C PHE A 136 -11.48 1.01 4.83
N ALA A 137 -12.71 1.09 4.29
CA ALA A 137 -13.70 2.09 4.69
C ALA A 137 -14.99 1.42 5.21
N VAL A 138 -15.66 2.08 6.11
CA VAL A 138 -16.97 1.69 6.67
C VAL A 138 -17.99 2.81 6.52
#